data_c9421f3709d8058689fdff5c6a079271
#
_entry.id   c9421f3709d8058689fdff5c6a079271
#
_cell.length_a   1.000
_cell.length_b   1.000
_cell.length_c   1.000
_cell.angle_alpha   90.00
_cell.angle_beta   90.00
_cell.angle_gamma   90.00
#
_symmetry.space_group_name_H-M   'P 1'
#
loop_
_entity.id
_entity.type
_entity.pdbx_description
1 polymer ?
#
loop_
_entity_poly.entity_id
_entity_poly.type
_entity_poly.pdbx_seq_one_letter_code
_entity_poly.pdbx_strand_id
1 'polypeptide(L)'
;MFIGTVAKRVGLSSKTVRYYSDLGLIQPGRDQFTGYRFYSEDDVAKLKFVKNARRFDFSISECQALLSLNERHDRASFEVKAIATRKLNELNKTLDDLNSIRDNLMSLASSCPGNEDSGCPILDAFAND
;
A
#
# COMPACT_ATOMS: atom_id res chain seq x y z
N MET A 1 -15.45 -14.09 -15.16
CA MET A 1 -15.81 -12.65 -15.14
C MET A 1 -14.73 -11.83 -15.83
N PHE A 2 -15.14 -10.82 -16.55
CA PHE A 2 -14.20 -9.85 -17.14
C PHE A 2 -13.81 -8.79 -16.13
N ILE A 3 -12.74 -8.05 -16.45
CA ILE A 3 -12.08 -7.12 -15.51
C ILE A 3 -13.03 -6.06 -14.91
N GLY A 4 -13.95 -5.52 -15.72
CA GLY A 4 -14.89 -4.50 -15.24
C GLY A 4 -15.80 -5.00 -14.12
N THR A 5 -16.28 -6.23 -14.24
CA THR A 5 -17.12 -6.88 -13.22
C THR A 5 -16.34 -7.12 -11.94
N VAL A 6 -15.12 -7.64 -12.09
CA VAL A 6 -14.23 -7.92 -10.93
C VAL A 6 -13.88 -6.63 -10.20
N ALA A 7 -13.49 -5.59 -10.93
CA ALA A 7 -13.13 -4.31 -10.36
C ALA A 7 -14.26 -3.73 -9.50
N LYS A 8 -15.49 -3.79 -9.99
CA LYS A 8 -16.66 -3.34 -9.23
C LYS A 8 -16.87 -4.18 -7.97
N ARG A 9 -16.76 -5.51 -8.08
CA ARG A 9 -16.99 -6.42 -6.95
C ARG A 9 -15.98 -6.23 -5.82
N VAL A 10 -14.72 -5.97 -6.16
CA VAL A 10 -13.67 -5.80 -5.16
C VAL A 10 -13.48 -4.35 -4.73
N GLY A 11 -14.06 -3.40 -5.45
CA GLY A 11 -13.91 -1.98 -5.14
C GLY A 11 -12.53 -1.45 -5.50
N LEU A 12 -11.96 -1.91 -6.61
CA LEU A 12 -10.70 -1.44 -7.16
C LEU A 12 -10.93 -0.93 -8.58
N SER A 13 -9.99 -0.12 -9.09
CA SER A 13 -10.04 0.27 -10.50
C SER A 13 -9.61 -0.91 -11.39
N SER A 14 -10.07 -0.91 -12.62
CA SER A 14 -9.64 -1.91 -13.61
C SER A 14 -8.11 -1.88 -13.80
N LYS A 15 -7.53 -0.69 -13.76
CA LYS A 15 -6.08 -0.49 -13.86
C LYS A 15 -5.34 -1.21 -12.72
N THR A 16 -5.84 -1.08 -11.49
CA THR A 16 -5.24 -1.73 -10.32
C THR A 16 -5.38 -3.25 -10.40
N VAL A 17 -6.53 -3.76 -10.82
CA VAL A 17 -6.74 -5.20 -11.02
C VAL A 17 -5.76 -5.74 -12.04
N ARG A 18 -5.60 -5.06 -13.16
CA ARG A 18 -4.64 -5.44 -14.21
C ARG A 18 -3.22 -5.43 -13.68
N TYR A 19 -2.85 -4.41 -12.90
CA TYR A 19 -1.54 -4.29 -12.29
C TYR A 19 -1.23 -5.48 -11.38
N TYR A 20 -2.18 -5.87 -10.53
CA TYR A 20 -2.01 -7.03 -9.65
C TYR A 20 -1.91 -8.33 -10.43
N SER A 21 -2.63 -8.46 -11.53
CA SER A 21 -2.50 -9.61 -12.43
C SER A 21 -1.11 -9.66 -13.06
N ASP A 22 -0.62 -8.51 -13.53
CA ASP A 22 0.71 -8.41 -14.16
C ASP A 22 1.83 -8.75 -13.17
N LEU A 23 1.63 -8.44 -11.90
CA LEU A 23 2.60 -8.76 -10.83
C LEU A 23 2.52 -10.24 -10.37
N GLY A 24 1.53 -10.97 -10.84
CA GLY A 24 1.38 -12.39 -10.49
C GLY A 24 0.68 -12.65 -9.16
N LEU A 25 0.05 -11.64 -8.54
CA LEU A 25 -0.75 -11.84 -7.32
C LEU A 25 -1.96 -12.72 -7.59
N ILE A 26 -2.52 -12.62 -8.78
CA ILE A 26 -3.58 -13.48 -9.29
C ILE A 26 -3.20 -13.95 -10.69
N GLN A 27 -3.78 -15.04 -11.12
CA GLN A 27 -3.49 -15.65 -12.42
C GLN A 27 -4.79 -15.91 -13.18
N PRO A 28 -5.40 -14.86 -13.76
CA PRO A 28 -6.65 -15.02 -14.50
C PRO A 28 -6.41 -15.87 -15.75
N GLY A 29 -7.42 -16.62 -16.14
CA GLY A 29 -7.43 -17.30 -17.42
C GLY A 29 -7.66 -16.31 -18.57
N ARG A 30 -7.80 -16.86 -19.78
CA ARG A 30 -8.13 -16.09 -20.97
C ARG A 30 -9.43 -16.63 -21.57
N ASP A 31 -10.30 -15.71 -21.99
CA ASP A 31 -11.46 -16.09 -22.75
C ASP A 31 -11.00 -16.61 -24.12
N GLN A 32 -11.48 -17.81 -24.51
CA GLN A 32 -11.02 -18.47 -25.73
C GLN A 32 -11.52 -17.77 -27.01
N PHE A 33 -12.54 -16.95 -26.92
CA PHE A 33 -13.10 -16.25 -28.09
C PHE A 33 -12.52 -14.86 -28.26
N THR A 34 -12.34 -14.10 -27.13
CA THR A 34 -11.90 -12.70 -27.18
C THR A 34 -10.42 -12.55 -26.83
N GLY A 35 -9.81 -13.52 -26.15
CA GLY A 35 -8.45 -13.40 -25.62
C GLY A 35 -8.33 -12.51 -24.40
N TYR A 36 -9.43 -11.90 -23.92
CA TYR A 36 -9.43 -11.06 -22.75
C TYR A 36 -9.24 -11.91 -21.47
N ARG A 37 -8.66 -11.28 -20.44
CA ARG A 37 -8.50 -11.93 -19.14
C ARG A 37 -9.86 -12.25 -18.53
N PHE A 38 -9.96 -13.47 -18.01
CA PHE A 38 -11.19 -13.97 -17.39
C PHE A 38 -10.90 -14.41 -15.97
N TYR A 39 -11.55 -13.79 -15.00
CA TYR A 39 -11.27 -13.91 -13.58
C TYR A 39 -12.24 -14.88 -12.91
N SER A 40 -11.72 -15.66 -11.95
CA SER A 40 -12.48 -16.61 -11.16
C SER A 40 -12.95 -15.99 -9.84
N GLU A 41 -13.82 -16.72 -9.13
CA GLU A 41 -14.18 -16.33 -7.76
C GLU A 41 -12.98 -16.39 -6.82
N ASP A 42 -12.04 -17.30 -7.04
CA ASP A 42 -10.80 -17.36 -6.29
C ASP A 42 -9.95 -16.10 -6.50
N ASP A 43 -9.88 -15.60 -7.73
CA ASP A 43 -9.21 -14.34 -8.03
C ASP A 43 -9.87 -13.17 -7.29
N VAL A 44 -11.19 -13.15 -7.22
CA VAL A 44 -11.92 -12.12 -6.46
C VAL A 44 -11.55 -12.18 -4.97
N ALA A 45 -11.50 -13.36 -4.39
CA ALA A 45 -11.12 -13.53 -2.99
C ALA A 45 -9.70 -13.05 -2.73
N LYS A 46 -8.76 -13.39 -3.61
CA LYS A 46 -7.36 -12.94 -3.51
C LYS A 46 -7.24 -11.42 -3.65
N LEU A 47 -7.97 -10.82 -4.56
CA LEU A 47 -7.97 -9.36 -4.74
C LEU A 47 -8.51 -8.64 -3.52
N LYS A 48 -9.58 -9.15 -2.91
CA LYS A 48 -10.11 -8.60 -1.66
C LYS A 48 -9.08 -8.70 -0.54
N PHE A 49 -8.41 -9.83 -0.43
CA PHE A 49 -7.36 -10.05 0.55
C PHE A 49 -6.23 -9.02 0.40
N VAL A 50 -5.72 -8.87 -0.83
CA VAL A 50 -4.65 -7.91 -1.13
C VAL A 50 -5.10 -6.48 -0.85
N LYS A 51 -6.30 -6.11 -1.26
CA LYS A 51 -6.86 -4.79 -0.98
C LYS A 51 -6.85 -4.48 0.52
N ASN A 52 -7.28 -5.46 1.34
CA ASN A 52 -7.32 -5.29 2.80
C ASN A 52 -5.91 -5.19 3.40
N ALA A 53 -4.97 -6.03 2.94
CA ALA A 53 -3.59 -6.00 3.41
C ALA A 53 -2.92 -4.65 3.05
N ARG A 54 -3.18 -4.13 1.86
CA ARG A 54 -2.65 -2.83 1.43
C ARG A 54 -3.11 -1.67 2.32
N ARG A 55 -4.28 -1.79 2.94
CA ARG A 55 -4.76 -0.78 3.90
C ARG A 55 -3.88 -0.68 5.14
N PHE A 56 -3.20 -1.76 5.49
CA PHE A 56 -2.26 -1.79 6.62
C PHE A 56 -0.84 -1.45 6.18
N ASP A 57 -0.67 -0.85 5.01
CA ASP A 57 0.62 -0.42 4.46
C ASP A 57 1.59 -1.58 4.16
N PHE A 58 1.09 -2.78 3.98
CA PHE A 58 1.91 -3.87 3.48
C PHE A 58 2.30 -3.64 2.02
N SER A 59 3.56 -3.90 1.70
CA SER A 59 4.06 -3.85 0.33
C SER A 59 3.46 -4.98 -0.51
N ILE A 60 3.60 -4.90 -1.83
CA ILE A 60 3.15 -5.98 -2.72
C ILE A 60 3.85 -7.29 -2.37
N SER A 61 5.15 -7.25 -2.11
CA SER A 61 5.93 -8.43 -1.72
C SER A 61 5.39 -9.05 -0.41
N GLU A 62 5.06 -8.20 0.56
CA GLU A 62 4.47 -8.65 1.82
C GLU A 62 3.06 -9.21 1.62
N CYS A 63 2.28 -8.61 0.72
CA CYS A 63 0.96 -9.12 0.35
C CYS A 63 1.07 -10.52 -0.26
N GLN A 64 2.06 -10.75 -1.11
CA GLN A 64 2.32 -12.08 -1.69
C GLN A 64 2.64 -13.11 -0.61
N ALA A 65 3.49 -12.75 0.35
CA ALA A 65 3.85 -13.63 1.45
C ALA A 65 2.62 -13.96 2.32
N LEU A 66 1.83 -12.95 2.67
CA LEU A 66 0.62 -13.13 3.46
C LEU A 66 -0.42 -13.98 2.73
N LEU A 67 -0.58 -13.76 1.43
CA LEU A 67 -1.51 -14.51 0.61
C LEU A 67 -1.11 -15.99 0.53
N SER A 68 0.19 -16.25 0.35
CA SER A 68 0.74 -17.61 0.36
C SER A 68 0.49 -18.31 1.69
N LEU A 69 0.72 -17.62 2.82
CA LEU A 69 0.43 -18.16 4.16
C LEU A 69 -1.06 -18.43 4.35
N ASN A 70 -1.92 -17.58 3.84
CA ASN A 70 -3.36 -17.75 3.93
C ASN A 70 -3.86 -19.00 3.20
N GLU A 71 -3.18 -19.41 2.15
CA GLU A 71 -3.52 -20.60 1.35
C GLU A 71 -3.01 -21.90 1.97
N ARG A 72 -2.05 -21.83 2.91
CA ARG A 72 -1.47 -22.99 3.55
C ARG A 72 -2.29 -23.41 4.77
N HIS A 73 -2.62 -24.68 4.85
CA HIS A 73 -3.33 -25.25 6.00
C HIS A 73 -2.41 -25.62 7.16
N ASP A 74 -1.10 -25.75 6.89
CA ASP A 74 -0.09 -26.15 7.85
C ASP A 74 0.67 -24.98 8.45
N ARG A 75 0.24 -23.74 8.14
CA ARG A 75 0.93 -22.54 8.63
C ARG A 75 0.84 -22.43 10.15
N ALA A 76 1.90 -21.91 10.75
CA ALA A 76 1.88 -21.51 12.15
C ALA A 76 1.54 -20.03 12.27
N SER A 77 0.73 -19.66 13.26
CA SER A 77 0.33 -18.26 13.45
C SER A 77 1.53 -17.35 13.77
N PHE A 78 2.64 -17.89 14.32
CA PHE A 78 3.81 -17.07 14.57
C PHE A 78 4.43 -16.52 13.28
N GLU A 79 4.30 -17.22 12.14
CA GLU A 79 4.80 -16.75 10.85
C GLU A 79 4.07 -15.48 10.41
N VAL A 80 2.74 -15.47 10.55
CA VAL A 80 1.89 -14.32 10.24
C VAL A 80 2.18 -13.17 11.21
N LYS A 81 2.28 -13.49 12.52
CA LYS A 81 2.57 -12.51 13.55
C LYS A 81 3.93 -11.85 13.33
N ALA A 82 4.93 -12.59 12.85
CA ALA A 82 6.26 -12.05 12.56
C ALA A 82 6.20 -10.97 11.46
N ILE A 83 5.42 -11.21 10.41
CA ILE A 83 5.23 -10.23 9.33
C ILE A 83 4.54 -8.98 9.87
N ALA A 84 3.47 -9.16 10.64
CA ALA A 84 2.73 -8.05 11.24
C ALA A 84 3.59 -7.24 12.22
N THR A 85 4.40 -7.90 13.04
CA THR A 85 5.28 -7.25 14.00
C THR A 85 6.37 -6.43 13.30
N ARG A 86 6.92 -6.95 12.21
CA ARG A 86 7.90 -6.20 11.40
C ARG A 86 7.27 -4.93 10.83
N LYS A 87 6.06 -5.03 10.30
CA LYS A 87 5.33 -3.87 9.78
C LYS A 87 5.05 -2.86 10.88
N LEU A 88 4.65 -3.33 12.05
CA LEU A 88 4.39 -2.46 13.21
C LEU A 88 5.64 -1.68 13.60
N ASN A 89 6.82 -2.32 13.63
CA ASN A 89 8.08 -1.65 13.94
C ASN A 89 8.43 -0.60 12.88
N GLU A 90 8.21 -0.90 11.60
CA GLU A 90 8.42 0.05 10.50
C GLU A 90 7.48 1.26 10.63
N LEU A 91 6.21 1.03 10.96
CA LEU A 91 5.23 2.09 11.16
C LEU A 91 5.58 2.98 12.34
N ASN A 92 6.05 2.40 13.44
CA ASN A 92 6.48 3.18 14.61
C ASN A 92 7.65 4.10 14.25
N LYS A 93 8.61 3.58 13.47
CA LYS A 93 9.75 4.39 13.00
C LYS A 93 9.27 5.53 12.10
N THR A 94 8.37 5.26 11.17
CA THR A 94 7.80 6.27 10.29
C THR A 94 7.05 7.34 11.08
N LEU A 95 6.29 6.93 12.11
CA LEU A 95 5.61 7.88 12.98
C LEU A 95 6.60 8.80 13.71
N ASP A 96 7.69 8.24 14.23
CA ASP A 96 8.73 9.04 14.90
C ASP A 96 9.36 10.03 13.92
N ASP A 97 9.67 9.60 12.70
CA ASP A 97 10.23 10.46 11.66
C ASP A 97 9.27 11.60 11.30
N LEU A 98 7.99 11.27 11.12
CA LEU A 98 6.96 12.26 10.81
C LEU A 98 6.77 13.26 11.95
N ASN A 99 6.81 12.79 13.20
CA ASN A 99 6.72 13.65 14.36
C ASN A 99 7.90 14.63 14.41
N SER A 100 9.11 14.17 14.10
CA SER A 100 10.30 15.03 14.05
C SER A 100 10.17 16.08 12.94
N ILE A 101 9.72 15.70 11.76
CA ILE A 101 9.49 16.62 10.64
C ILE A 101 8.45 17.67 11.04
N ARG A 102 7.35 17.23 11.63
CA ARG A 102 6.28 18.12 12.09
C ARG A 102 6.82 19.14 13.10
N ASP A 103 7.56 18.68 14.09
CA ASP A 103 8.08 19.55 15.14
C ASP A 103 9.03 20.59 14.58
N ASN A 104 9.92 20.18 13.67
CA ASN A 104 10.83 21.09 12.98
C ASN A 104 10.07 22.13 12.15
N LEU A 105 9.08 21.69 11.40
CA LEU A 105 8.29 22.58 10.56
C LEU A 105 7.44 23.56 11.42
N MET A 106 6.89 23.10 12.51
CA MET A 106 6.17 23.94 13.46
C MET A 106 7.07 25.03 14.02
N SER A 107 8.30 24.68 14.38
CA SER A 107 9.29 25.63 14.89
C SER A 107 9.62 26.69 13.83
N LEU A 108 9.88 26.28 12.60
CA LEU A 108 10.16 27.18 11.48
C LEU A 108 8.97 28.07 11.17
N ALA A 109 7.76 27.53 11.15
CA ALA A 109 6.55 28.29 10.88
C ALA A 109 6.30 29.34 11.98
N SER A 110 6.55 28.99 13.25
CA SER A 110 6.40 29.91 14.37
C SER A 110 7.41 31.06 14.33
N SER A 111 8.59 30.84 13.76
CA SER A 111 9.61 31.85 13.60
C SER A 111 9.37 32.79 12.41
N CYS A 112 8.55 32.36 11.46
CA CYS A 112 8.25 33.16 10.28
C CYS A 112 7.22 34.22 10.62
N PRO A 113 7.48 35.52 10.34
CA PRO A 113 6.53 36.59 10.70
C PRO A 113 5.24 36.53 9.90
N GLY A 114 5.22 35.90 8.72
CA GLY A 114 4.00 35.76 7.91
C GLY A 114 3.48 37.11 7.38
N ASN A 115 4.36 38.08 7.13
CA ASN A 115 4.01 39.41 6.65
C ASN A 115 4.60 39.66 5.26
N GLU A 116 4.65 40.94 4.85
CA GLU A 116 5.18 41.31 3.52
C GLU A 116 6.70 41.36 3.46
N ASP A 117 7.40 41.19 4.57
CA ASP A 117 8.85 41.19 4.61
C ASP A 117 9.38 39.93 3.90
N SER A 118 10.54 40.07 3.25
CA SER A 118 11.16 38.98 2.50
C SER A 118 11.91 37.97 3.37
N GLY A 119 12.16 38.30 4.62
CA GLY A 119 12.81 37.37 5.56
C GLY A 119 11.96 36.16 5.86
N CYS A 120 12.52 34.97 5.66
CA CYS A 120 11.80 33.73 5.84
C CYS A 120 12.71 32.65 6.41
N PRO A 121 12.60 32.33 7.71
CA PRO A 121 13.38 31.26 8.32
C PRO A 121 13.20 29.91 7.66
N ILE A 122 12.01 29.66 7.09
CA ILE A 122 11.72 28.38 6.40
C ILE A 122 12.61 28.25 5.14
N LEU A 123 12.62 29.29 4.31
CA LEU A 123 13.44 29.28 3.09
C LEU A 123 14.92 29.25 3.43
N ASP A 124 15.33 29.98 4.48
CA ASP A 124 16.71 29.99 4.95
C ASP A 124 17.16 28.59 5.39
N ALA A 125 16.30 27.87 6.13
CA ALA A 125 16.60 26.53 6.59
C ALA A 125 16.73 25.54 5.42
N PHE A 126 15.91 25.70 4.39
CA PHE A 126 15.95 24.83 3.21
C PHE A 126 17.15 25.12 2.29
N ALA A 127 17.61 26.38 2.28
CA ALA A 127 18.72 26.81 1.43
C ALA A 127 20.10 26.43 1.99
N ASN A 128 20.19 26.13 3.29
CA ASN A 128 21.45 25.84 3.98
C ASN A 128 21.52 24.38 4.39
N ASP A 129 22.72 23.82 4.39
CA ASP A 129 22.97 22.43 4.82
C ASP A 129 22.76 22.20 6.32
#